data_247fb3f0f94bedbaf39245b5f3423c11
#
_entry.id   247fb3f0f94bedbaf39245b5f3423c11
#
_cell.length_a   1.000
_cell.length_b   1.000
_cell.length_c   1.000
_cell.angle_alpha   90.00
_cell.angle_beta   90.00
_cell.angle_gamma   90.00
#
_symmetry.space_group_name_H-M   'P 1'
#
loop_
_entity.id
_entity.type
_entity.pdbx_description
1 polymer ?
#
loop_
_entity_poly.entity_id
_entity_poly.type
_entity_poly.pdbx_seq_one_letter_code
_entity_poly.pdbx_strand_id
1 'polypeptide(L)'
;MKKILCALLIALGLTSCGSSDYVWVVSYDQPDFQDCNAVCSTKEKAIASVVADFDRCSDRWTNIVKEYETENWIIYSFDFVGEGSETPRNLSVSVYKIQVE
;
A
#
# COMPACT_ATOMS: atom_id res chain seq x y z
N MET A 1 4.86 -4.92 14.71
CA MET A 1 4.48 -4.20 13.48
C MET A 1 3.58 -3.01 13.76
N LYS A 2 2.49 -3.21 14.49
CA LYS A 2 1.61 -2.08 14.82
C LYS A 2 2.32 -0.97 15.59
N LYS A 3 3.22 -1.32 16.50
CA LYS A 3 3.97 -0.33 17.28
C LYS A 3 4.89 0.53 16.42
N ILE A 4 5.47 -0.06 15.39
CA ILE A 4 6.34 0.67 14.47
C ILE A 4 5.50 1.63 13.62
N LEU A 5 4.34 1.16 13.16
CA LEU A 5 3.41 2.02 12.43
C LEU A 5 2.93 3.17 13.29
N CYS A 6 2.62 2.92 14.56
CA CYS A 6 2.19 3.97 15.47
C CYS A 6 3.29 5.00 15.69
N ALA A 7 4.54 4.56 15.82
CA ALA A 7 5.66 5.49 15.99
C ALA A 7 5.84 6.37 14.75
N LEU A 8 5.75 5.79 13.57
CA LEU A 8 5.80 6.54 12.32
C LEU A 8 4.62 7.50 12.23
N LEU A 9 3.44 7.05 12.62
CA LEU A 9 2.24 7.87 12.59
C LEU A 9 2.35 9.06 13.54
N ILE A 10 2.92 8.84 14.70
CA ILE A 10 3.11 9.94 15.67
C ILE A 10 4.03 10.98 15.07
N ALA A 11 5.13 10.56 14.45
CA ALA A 11 6.04 11.50 13.83
C ALA A 11 5.38 12.26 12.68
N LEU A 12 4.58 11.58 11.87
CA LEU A 12 3.84 12.21 10.77
C LEU A 12 2.66 13.01 11.30
N GLY A 13 2.02 12.52 12.36
CA GLY A 13 0.87 13.17 12.95
C GLY A 13 1.18 14.55 13.48
N LEU A 14 2.38 14.75 14.00
CA LEU A 14 2.80 16.06 14.45
C LEU A 14 2.83 17.05 13.32
N THR A 15 3.19 16.61 12.13
CA THR A 15 3.25 17.49 10.96
C THR A 15 1.90 17.67 10.30
N SER A 16 0.97 16.76 10.51
CA SER A 16 -0.33 16.83 9.88
C SER A 16 -1.35 17.64 10.67
N CYS A 17 -0.91 18.29 11.72
CA CYS A 17 -1.73 19.23 12.48
C CYS A 17 -2.85 18.59 13.29
N GLY A 18 -2.89 17.30 13.43
CA GLY A 18 -3.86 16.65 14.27
C GLY A 18 -5.31 16.83 13.86
N SER A 19 -5.57 17.37 12.67
CA SER A 19 -6.94 17.56 12.21
C SER A 19 -7.53 16.28 11.65
N SER A 20 -6.70 15.28 11.40
CA SER A 20 -7.13 14.00 10.87
C SER A 20 -6.78 12.89 11.86
N ASP A 21 -7.79 12.17 12.29
CA ASP A 21 -7.61 11.02 13.15
C ASP A 21 -7.35 9.75 12.37
N TYR A 22 -7.11 9.85 11.07
CA TYR A 22 -6.99 8.72 10.17
C TYR A 22 -5.73 8.81 9.33
N VAL A 23 -5.22 7.65 8.95
CA VAL A 23 -4.16 7.53 7.96
C VAL A 23 -4.54 6.44 6.97
N TRP A 24 -3.85 6.43 5.85
CA TRP A 24 -4.05 5.43 4.81
C TRP A 24 -2.82 4.54 4.74
N VAL A 25 -3.06 3.23 4.77
CA VAL A 25 -1.99 2.23 4.78
C VAL A 25 -1.98 1.50 3.45
N VAL A 26 -0.78 1.35 2.90
CA VAL A 26 -0.54 0.51 1.72
C VAL A 26 0.14 -0.76 2.23
N SER A 27 -0.48 -1.90 2.01
CA SER A 27 0.02 -3.17 2.52
C SER A 27 -0.02 -4.23 1.43
N TYR A 28 1.14 -4.76 1.09
CA TYR A 28 1.27 -5.87 0.15
C TYR A 28 1.16 -7.19 0.91
N ASP A 29 0.56 -8.18 0.26
CA ASP A 29 0.31 -9.48 0.90
C ASP A 29 1.53 -10.39 0.92
N GLN A 30 2.67 -9.94 0.40
CA GLN A 30 3.90 -10.72 0.38
C GLN A 30 4.96 -10.11 1.28
N PRO A 31 5.62 -10.92 2.12
CA PRO A 31 6.70 -10.41 2.97
C PRO A 31 7.85 -9.78 2.18
N ASP A 32 8.10 -10.26 0.98
CA ASP A 32 9.17 -9.74 0.13
C ASP A 32 8.95 -8.30 -0.30
N PHE A 33 7.72 -7.81 -0.20
CA PHE A 33 7.34 -6.47 -0.62
C PHE A 33 7.13 -5.52 0.55
N GLN A 34 7.67 -5.84 1.72
CA GLN A 34 7.52 -4.97 2.89
C GLN A 34 8.08 -3.58 2.67
N ASP A 35 9.11 -3.46 1.84
CA ASP A 35 9.69 -2.16 1.52
C ASP A 35 8.74 -1.27 0.73
N CYS A 36 7.73 -1.87 0.10
CA CYS A 36 6.72 -1.13 -0.65
C CYS A 36 5.53 -0.73 0.21
N ASN A 37 5.45 -1.24 1.42
CA ASN A 37 4.39 -0.84 2.35
C ASN A 37 4.61 0.62 2.74
N ALA A 38 3.51 1.33 2.91
CA ALA A 38 3.58 2.76 3.21
C ALA A 38 2.44 3.20 4.10
N VAL A 39 2.64 4.33 4.76
CA VAL A 39 1.61 5.01 5.52
C VAL A 39 1.52 6.42 4.99
N CYS A 40 0.33 6.81 4.57
CA CYS A 40 0.11 8.08 3.88
C CYS A 40 -0.97 8.88 4.61
N SER A 41 -0.90 10.19 4.48
CA SER A 41 -1.86 11.07 5.15
C SER A 41 -3.20 11.14 4.41
N THR A 42 -3.23 10.81 3.12
CA THR A 42 -4.46 10.86 2.33
C THR A 42 -4.58 9.63 1.45
N LYS A 43 -5.82 9.37 1.01
CA LYS A 43 -6.13 8.29 0.07
C LYS A 43 -5.37 8.49 -1.25
N GLU A 44 -5.35 9.71 -1.73
CA GLU A 44 -4.71 10.05 -3.00
C GLU A 44 -3.21 9.77 -2.97
N LYS A 45 -2.56 10.08 -1.85
CA LYS A 45 -1.14 9.79 -1.68
C LYS A 45 -0.87 8.30 -1.63
N ALA A 46 -1.76 7.55 -0.98
CA ALA A 46 -1.64 6.10 -0.90
C ALA A 46 -1.78 5.46 -2.27
N ILE A 47 -2.78 5.89 -3.03
CA ILE A 47 -2.99 5.41 -4.40
C ILE A 47 -1.79 5.76 -5.27
N ALA A 48 -1.27 6.98 -5.15
CA ALA A 48 -0.10 7.40 -5.91
C ALA A 48 1.12 6.54 -5.60
N SER A 49 1.28 6.14 -4.36
CA SER A 49 2.36 5.23 -3.95
C SER A 49 2.25 3.88 -4.65
N VAL A 50 1.04 3.31 -4.70
CA VAL A 50 0.81 2.03 -5.38
C VAL A 50 1.05 2.16 -6.89
N VAL A 51 0.55 3.22 -7.49
CA VAL A 51 0.74 3.45 -8.94
C VAL A 51 2.22 3.61 -9.27
N ALA A 52 2.96 4.32 -8.43
CA ALA A 52 4.39 4.47 -8.61
C ALA A 52 5.12 3.13 -8.56
N ASP A 53 4.70 2.25 -7.64
CA ASP A 53 5.28 0.91 -7.57
C ASP A 53 4.96 0.08 -8.82
N PHE A 54 3.72 0.18 -9.30
CA PHE A 54 3.32 -0.53 -10.53
C PHE A 54 4.14 -0.04 -11.73
N ASP A 55 4.36 1.26 -11.84
CA ASP A 55 5.15 1.83 -12.93
C ASP A 55 6.62 1.41 -12.84
N ARG A 56 7.17 1.44 -11.64
CA ARG A 56 8.57 1.09 -11.42
C ARG A 56 8.84 -0.38 -11.71
N CYS A 57 7.86 -1.24 -11.44
CA CYS A 57 7.98 -2.68 -11.56
C CYS A 57 7.20 -3.24 -12.75
N SER A 58 6.92 -2.42 -13.75
CA SER A 58 6.02 -2.79 -14.85
C SER A 58 6.52 -3.96 -15.69
N ASP A 59 7.80 -4.28 -15.62
CA ASP A 59 8.36 -5.43 -16.30
C ASP A 59 8.07 -6.75 -15.58
N ARG A 60 7.69 -6.70 -14.30
CA ARG A 60 7.45 -7.88 -13.48
C ARG A 60 6.05 -7.95 -12.91
N TRP A 61 5.37 -6.83 -12.80
CA TRP A 61 4.03 -6.72 -12.24
C TRP A 61 3.08 -6.37 -13.37
N THR A 62 2.29 -7.35 -13.77
CA THR A 62 1.41 -7.22 -14.93
C THR A 62 -0.03 -7.55 -14.56
N ASN A 63 -0.95 -7.31 -15.49
CA ASN A 63 -2.37 -7.64 -15.32
C ASN A 63 -2.96 -7.04 -14.06
N ILE A 64 -2.71 -5.75 -13.85
CA ILE A 64 -3.17 -5.03 -12.66
C ILE A 64 -4.66 -4.79 -12.76
N VAL A 65 -5.40 -5.23 -11.75
CA VAL A 65 -6.86 -5.12 -11.69
C VAL A 65 -7.26 -4.55 -10.33
N LYS A 66 -8.19 -3.61 -10.34
CA LYS A 66 -8.83 -3.14 -9.12
C LYS A 66 -9.95 -4.12 -8.79
N GLU A 67 -9.74 -4.96 -7.80
CA GLU A 67 -10.70 -6.01 -7.42
C GLU A 67 -11.84 -5.49 -6.57
N TYR A 68 -11.59 -4.43 -5.80
CA TYR A 68 -12.53 -4.00 -4.78
C TYR A 68 -12.26 -2.54 -4.44
N GLU A 69 -13.32 -1.79 -4.24
CA GLU A 69 -13.18 -0.40 -3.81
C GLU A 69 -14.38 0.05 -3.00
N THR A 70 -14.09 0.59 -1.82
CA THR A 70 -15.05 1.33 -1.02
C THR A 70 -14.43 2.67 -0.64
N GLU A 71 -15.15 3.48 0.10
CA GLU A 71 -14.60 4.75 0.58
C GLU A 71 -13.34 4.56 1.42
N ASN A 72 -13.23 3.42 2.11
CA ASN A 72 -12.20 3.20 3.12
C ASN A 72 -11.22 2.09 2.76
N TRP A 73 -11.39 1.44 1.62
CA TRP A 73 -10.60 0.26 1.30
C TRP A 73 -10.57 0.01 -0.19
N ILE A 74 -9.37 -0.21 -0.72
CA ILE A 74 -9.18 -0.57 -2.12
C ILE A 74 -8.24 -1.77 -2.16
N ILE A 75 -8.55 -2.74 -3.02
CA ILE A 75 -7.68 -3.89 -3.24
C ILE A 75 -7.35 -3.95 -4.73
N TYR A 76 -6.07 -3.98 -5.04
CA TYR A 76 -5.58 -4.26 -6.39
C TYR A 76 -4.96 -5.64 -6.40
N SER A 77 -5.16 -6.36 -7.49
CA SER A 77 -4.45 -7.61 -7.75
C SER A 77 -3.55 -7.43 -8.96
N PHE A 78 -2.49 -8.20 -9.01
CA PHE A 78 -1.56 -8.17 -10.13
C PHE A 78 -0.81 -9.49 -10.19
N ASP A 79 -0.25 -9.78 -11.35
CA ASP A 79 0.58 -10.95 -11.55
C ASP A 79 2.05 -10.56 -11.40
N PHE A 80 2.77 -11.32 -10.61
CA PHE A 80 4.17 -11.08 -10.34
C PHE A 80 5.01 -12.24 -10.87
N VAL A 81 6.04 -11.90 -11.64
CA VAL A 81 7.02 -12.87 -12.10
C VAL A 81 8.33 -12.56 -11.40
N GLY A 82 8.75 -13.48 -10.54
CA GLY A 82 10.00 -13.33 -9.82
C GLY A 82 11.19 -13.65 -10.69
N GLU A 83 12.34 -13.18 -10.29
CA GLU A 83 13.59 -13.46 -10.99
C GLU A 83 13.86 -14.97 -10.98
N GLY A 84 14.12 -15.51 -12.17
CA GLY A 84 14.37 -16.94 -12.31
C GLY A 84 13.13 -17.81 -12.29
N SER A 85 11.95 -17.21 -12.20
CA SER A 85 10.69 -17.95 -12.22
C SER A 85 9.92 -17.63 -13.50
N GLU A 86 9.36 -18.67 -14.11
CA GLU A 86 8.55 -18.51 -15.31
C GLU A 86 7.06 -18.48 -15.00
N THR A 87 6.68 -18.88 -13.79
CA THR A 87 5.28 -18.98 -13.41
C THR A 87 4.84 -17.72 -12.66
N PRO A 88 3.91 -16.95 -13.21
CA PRO A 88 3.38 -15.79 -12.51
C PRO A 88 2.63 -16.23 -11.25
N ARG A 89 2.71 -15.40 -10.22
CA ARG A 89 1.92 -15.55 -9.01
C ARG A 89 0.98 -14.37 -8.89
N ASN A 90 -0.25 -14.65 -8.53
CA ASN A 90 -1.22 -13.57 -8.29
C ASN A 90 -1.04 -13.04 -6.88
N LEU A 91 -0.75 -11.76 -6.79
CA LEU A 91 -0.54 -11.07 -5.52
C LEU A 91 -1.54 -9.93 -5.40
N SER A 92 -1.64 -9.38 -4.22
CA SER A 92 -2.54 -8.26 -3.99
C SER A 92 -1.90 -7.21 -3.09
N VAL A 93 -2.40 -5.99 -3.22
CA VAL A 93 -2.05 -4.88 -2.36
C VAL A 93 -3.34 -4.23 -1.89
N SER A 94 -3.40 -3.97 -0.59
CA SER A 94 -4.55 -3.32 0.03
C SER A 94 -4.18 -1.89 0.39
N VAL A 95 -5.10 -0.97 0.10
CA VAL A 95 -5.01 0.42 0.51
C VAL A 95 -6.21 0.67 1.40
N TYR A 96 -5.98 0.96 2.67
CA TYR A 96 -7.10 1.09 3.59
C TYR A 96 -6.86 2.18 4.62
N LYS A 97 -7.97 2.69 5.13
CA LYS A 97 -7.98 3.76 6.12
C LYS A 97 -8.03 3.15 7.51
N ILE A 98 -7.17 3.62 8.40
CA ILE A 98 -7.22 3.22 9.80
C ILE A 98 -7.27 4.44 10.69
N GLN A 99 -7.89 4.27 11.84
CA GLN A 99 -7.97 5.32 12.83
C GLN A 99 -6.71 5.31 13.69
N VAL A 100 -6.18 6.49 13.94
CA VAL A 100 -5.01 6.68 14.79
C VAL A 100 -5.48 7.06 16.18
N GLU A 101 -4.99 6.37 17.18
CA GLU A 101 -5.28 6.71 18.57
C GLU A 101 -4.08 7.30 19.25
#